data_fbe28ce14241e58021dcddd9e42f06a7
#
_entry.id   fbe28ce14241e58021dcddd9e42f06a7
#
_cell.length_a   1.000
_cell.length_b   1.000
_cell.length_c   1.000
_cell.angle_alpha   90.00
_cell.angle_beta   90.00
_cell.angle_gamma   90.00
#
_symmetry.space_group_name_H-M   'P 1'
#
loop_
_entity.id
_entity.type
_entity.pdbx_description
1 polymer ?
#
loop_
_entity_poly.entity_id
_entity_poly.type
_entity_poly.pdbx_seq_one_letter_code
_entity_poly.pdbx_strand_id
1 'polypeptide(L)'
;PANYDELEGKMVNALNKLSALDPTDVYPYSALGDHYNFKSEPLRNTMVEAETARDKKGTKATAADKQKYIDAKKAYDAVYELSAQNYQKAAELYSKKGTLDNVSKRNYRIIVGNLVSYYSYLREGKSGAELNKIVALETKYNNLYEQLRKP
;
A
#
# COMPACT_ATOMS: atom_id res chain seq x y z
N PRO A 1 -23.32 -7.61 5.71
CA PRO A 1 -23.68 -8.66 6.65
C PRO A 1 -22.97 -8.41 7.98
N ALA A 2 -23.71 -8.58 9.08
CA ALA A 2 -23.28 -8.25 10.45
C ALA A 2 -22.01 -8.98 10.95
N ASN A 3 -21.38 -9.78 10.11
CA ASN A 3 -20.25 -10.65 10.46
C ASN A 3 -18.95 -10.35 9.71
N TYR A 4 -18.91 -9.32 8.85
CA TYR A 4 -17.72 -9.05 8.04
C TYR A 4 -16.53 -8.59 8.89
N ASP A 5 -16.75 -7.65 9.79
CA ASP A 5 -15.69 -7.10 10.66
C ASP A 5 -15.11 -8.16 11.61
N GLU A 6 -15.96 -9.07 12.11
CA GLU A 6 -15.52 -10.19 12.93
C GLU A 6 -14.65 -11.18 12.13
N LEU A 7 -15.07 -11.52 10.91
CA LEU A 7 -14.31 -12.42 10.03
C LEU A 7 -12.99 -11.78 9.59
N GLU A 8 -13.01 -10.48 9.26
CA GLU A 8 -11.80 -9.71 8.98
C GLU A 8 -10.82 -9.76 10.17
N GLY A 9 -11.31 -9.48 11.37
CA GLY A 9 -10.50 -9.54 12.58
C GLY A 9 -9.88 -10.92 12.80
N LYS A 10 -10.65 -11.99 12.61
CA LYS A 10 -10.15 -13.38 12.71
C LYS A 10 -9.08 -13.67 11.67
N MET A 11 -9.27 -13.26 10.43
CA MET A 11 -8.30 -13.43 9.34
C MET A 11 -6.99 -12.69 9.65
N VAL A 12 -7.05 -11.41 9.99
CA VAL A 12 -5.87 -10.59 10.32
C VAL A 12 -5.12 -11.20 11.51
N ASN A 13 -5.83 -11.63 12.56
CA ASN A 13 -5.22 -12.29 13.73
C ASN A 13 -4.55 -13.60 13.35
N ALA A 14 -5.16 -14.40 12.46
CA ALA A 14 -4.57 -15.67 11.99
C ALA A 14 -3.29 -15.41 11.20
N LEU A 15 -3.28 -14.44 10.28
CA LEU A 15 -2.10 -14.08 9.49
C LEU A 15 -0.97 -13.53 10.37
N ASN A 16 -1.30 -12.71 11.38
CA ASN A 16 -0.30 -12.22 12.35
C ASN A 16 0.28 -13.37 13.21
N LYS A 17 -0.52 -14.36 13.58
CA LYS A 17 0.00 -15.55 14.27
C LYS A 17 0.91 -16.38 13.37
N LEU A 18 0.55 -16.55 12.09
CA LEU A 18 1.40 -17.27 11.12
C LEU A 18 2.75 -16.56 10.96
N SER A 19 2.77 -15.24 10.81
CA SER A 19 4.02 -14.47 10.70
C SER A 19 4.88 -14.52 11.98
N ALA A 20 4.26 -14.70 13.13
CA ALA A 20 4.99 -14.88 14.40
C ALA A 20 5.58 -16.29 14.55
N LEU A 21 4.89 -17.32 14.04
CA LEU A 21 5.35 -18.71 14.05
C LEU A 21 6.49 -18.95 13.06
N ASP A 22 6.39 -18.38 11.85
CA ASP A 22 7.46 -18.39 10.86
C ASP A 22 7.69 -16.98 10.28
N PRO A 23 8.60 -16.18 10.86
CA PRO A 23 8.92 -14.85 10.39
C PRO A 23 9.57 -14.81 8.99
N THR A 24 9.95 -15.97 8.43
CA THR A 24 10.56 -16.09 7.09
C THR A 24 9.55 -16.45 6.01
N ASP A 25 8.32 -16.81 6.39
CA ASP A 25 7.24 -17.06 5.44
C ASP A 25 6.75 -15.74 4.82
N VAL A 26 6.76 -15.69 3.50
CA VAL A 26 6.28 -14.52 2.73
C VAL A 26 4.76 -14.42 2.73
N TYR A 27 4.07 -15.56 2.82
CA TYR A 27 2.62 -15.62 2.61
C TYR A 27 1.81 -14.70 3.54
N PRO A 28 2.01 -14.71 4.87
CA PRO A 28 1.21 -13.87 5.76
C PRO A 28 1.34 -12.38 5.43
N TYR A 29 2.54 -11.91 5.12
CA TYR A 29 2.79 -10.52 4.77
C TYR A 29 2.20 -10.14 3.41
N SER A 30 2.31 -11.02 2.41
CA SER A 30 1.69 -10.82 1.10
C SER A 30 0.17 -10.72 1.23
N ALA A 31 -0.45 -11.66 1.96
CA ALA A 31 -1.89 -11.71 2.17
C ALA A 31 -2.42 -10.49 2.96
N LEU A 32 -1.69 -10.02 3.97
CA LEU A 32 -2.02 -8.78 4.68
C LEU A 32 -1.87 -7.56 3.78
N GLY A 33 -0.82 -7.51 2.95
CA GLY A 33 -0.62 -6.47 1.96
C GLY A 33 -1.80 -6.37 0.99
N ASP A 34 -2.21 -7.49 0.41
CA ASP A 34 -3.35 -7.59 -0.51
C ASP A 34 -4.67 -7.16 0.18
N HIS A 35 -4.89 -7.64 1.42
CA HIS A 35 -6.07 -7.29 2.20
C HIS A 35 -6.19 -5.78 2.43
N TYR A 36 -5.13 -5.13 2.93
CA TYR A 36 -5.14 -3.69 3.18
C TYR A 36 -5.16 -2.87 1.88
N ASN A 37 -4.54 -3.35 0.80
CA ASN A 37 -4.64 -2.71 -0.51
C ASN A 37 -6.09 -2.69 -0.99
N PHE A 38 -6.78 -3.83 -0.94
CA PHE A 38 -8.21 -3.93 -1.29
C PHE A 38 -9.08 -3.03 -0.39
N LYS A 39 -8.83 -3.03 0.92
CA LYS A 39 -9.55 -2.19 1.89
C LYS A 39 -9.34 -0.69 1.67
N SER A 40 -8.22 -0.30 1.08
CA SER A 40 -7.91 1.11 0.78
C SER A 40 -8.69 1.66 -0.42
N GLU A 41 -9.15 0.81 -1.36
CA GLU A 41 -9.82 1.27 -2.59
C GLU A 41 -11.08 2.13 -2.34
N PRO A 42 -12.07 1.72 -1.51
CA PRO A 42 -13.23 2.55 -1.23
C PRO A 42 -12.87 3.86 -0.52
N LEU A 43 -11.82 3.84 0.32
CA LEU A 43 -11.31 5.04 1.00
C LEU A 43 -10.66 6.01 0.01
N ARG A 44 -9.93 5.49 -1.00
CA ARG A 44 -9.39 6.28 -2.10
C ARG A 44 -10.49 6.97 -2.88
N ASN A 45 -11.56 6.27 -3.22
CA ASN A 45 -12.70 6.84 -3.92
C ASN A 45 -13.33 7.99 -3.12
N THR A 46 -13.55 7.79 -1.82
CA THR A 46 -14.07 8.83 -0.91
C THR A 46 -13.14 10.05 -0.86
N MET A 47 -11.83 9.84 -0.81
CA MET A 47 -10.83 10.92 -0.82
C MET A 47 -10.89 11.71 -2.15
N VAL A 48 -10.90 11.02 -3.29
CA VAL A 48 -10.96 11.65 -4.62
C VAL A 48 -12.26 12.43 -4.83
N GLU A 49 -13.39 11.91 -4.35
CA GLU A 49 -14.67 12.61 -4.38
C GLU A 49 -14.62 13.90 -3.54
N ALA A 50 -14.06 13.83 -2.32
CA ALA A 50 -13.92 14.99 -1.45
C ALA A 50 -12.97 16.04 -2.04
N GLU A 51 -11.86 15.61 -2.65
CA GLU A 51 -10.91 16.46 -3.37
C GLU A 51 -11.58 17.16 -4.54
N THR A 52 -12.23 16.41 -5.40
CA THR A 52 -12.96 16.93 -6.57
C THR A 52 -14.03 17.93 -6.17
N ALA A 53 -14.79 17.63 -5.11
CA ALA A 53 -15.83 18.54 -4.61
C ALA A 53 -15.24 19.86 -4.07
N ARG A 54 -14.11 19.79 -3.36
CA ARG A 54 -13.36 20.96 -2.88
C ARG A 54 -12.84 21.80 -4.04
N ASP A 55 -12.20 21.16 -5.01
CA ASP A 55 -11.51 21.84 -6.11
C ASP A 55 -12.50 22.50 -7.09
N LYS A 56 -13.66 21.89 -7.33
CA LYS A 56 -14.75 22.51 -8.09
C LYS A 56 -15.24 23.82 -7.47
N LYS A 57 -15.15 23.98 -6.15
CA LYS A 57 -15.53 25.20 -5.44
C LYS A 57 -14.41 26.25 -5.47
N GLY A 58 -13.16 25.84 -5.71
CA GLY A 58 -11.98 26.72 -5.78
C GLY A 58 -11.86 27.61 -4.54
N THR A 59 -11.79 28.92 -4.74
CA THR A 59 -11.71 29.90 -3.64
C THR A 59 -12.95 29.97 -2.77
N LYS A 60 -14.09 29.42 -3.21
CA LYS A 60 -15.35 29.33 -2.45
C LYS A 60 -15.45 28.08 -1.58
N ALA A 61 -14.43 27.22 -1.60
CA ALA A 61 -14.40 26.03 -0.72
C ALA A 61 -14.38 26.45 0.74
N THR A 62 -15.35 25.94 1.50
CA THR A 62 -15.49 26.22 2.94
C THR A 62 -14.46 25.47 3.77
N ALA A 63 -14.31 25.85 5.05
CA ALA A 63 -13.49 25.09 6.00
C ALA A 63 -13.98 23.63 6.14
N ALA A 64 -15.30 23.41 6.09
CA ALA A 64 -15.89 22.08 6.13
C ALA A 64 -15.51 21.23 4.88
N ASP A 65 -15.49 21.82 3.70
CA ASP A 65 -15.06 21.11 2.47
C ASP A 65 -13.58 20.68 2.56
N LYS A 66 -12.73 21.56 3.06
CA LYS A 66 -11.30 21.27 3.28
C LYS A 66 -11.11 20.18 4.32
N GLN A 67 -11.86 20.25 5.44
CA GLN A 67 -11.77 19.25 6.50
C GLN A 67 -12.22 17.87 6.01
N LYS A 68 -13.31 17.80 5.24
CA LYS A 68 -13.79 16.54 4.65
C LYS A 68 -12.72 15.85 3.81
N TYR A 69 -11.98 16.62 2.99
CA TYR A 69 -10.86 16.06 2.22
C TYR A 69 -9.73 15.58 3.13
N ILE A 70 -9.34 16.38 4.14
CA ILE A 70 -8.27 16.01 5.08
C ILE A 70 -8.61 14.71 5.81
N ASP A 71 -9.84 14.57 6.29
CA ASP A 71 -10.28 13.37 7.02
C ASP A 71 -10.31 12.14 6.11
N ALA A 72 -10.84 12.28 4.88
CA ALA A 72 -10.85 11.22 3.89
C ALA A 72 -9.43 10.79 3.48
N LYS A 73 -8.54 11.77 3.26
CA LYS A 73 -7.13 11.51 2.96
C LYS A 73 -6.43 10.76 4.09
N LYS A 74 -6.63 11.21 5.32
CA LYS A 74 -6.05 10.55 6.51
C LYS A 74 -6.51 9.10 6.65
N ALA A 75 -7.80 8.83 6.40
CA ALA A 75 -8.35 7.48 6.44
C ALA A 75 -7.73 6.58 5.37
N TYR A 76 -7.59 7.09 4.14
CA TYR A 76 -6.94 6.37 3.04
C TYR A 76 -5.46 6.12 3.34
N ASP A 77 -4.71 7.15 3.72
CA ASP A 77 -3.27 7.06 4.00
C ASP A 77 -2.98 5.99 5.05
N ALA A 78 -3.75 5.94 6.14
CA ALA A 78 -3.54 4.98 7.22
C ALA A 78 -3.67 3.51 6.76
N VAL A 79 -4.64 3.20 5.92
CA VAL A 79 -4.86 1.83 5.43
C VAL A 79 -3.88 1.48 4.31
N TYR A 80 -3.59 2.43 3.41
CA TYR A 80 -2.64 2.21 2.32
C TYR A 80 -1.20 2.04 2.83
N GLU A 81 -0.82 2.76 3.90
CA GLU A 81 0.45 2.56 4.59
C GLU A 81 0.58 1.14 5.18
N LEU A 82 -0.47 0.60 5.81
CA LEU A 82 -0.46 -0.79 6.30
C LEU A 82 -0.24 -1.80 5.18
N SER A 83 -0.86 -1.58 4.01
CA SER A 83 -0.59 -2.41 2.84
C SER A 83 0.88 -2.35 2.44
N ALA A 84 1.44 -1.14 2.32
CA ALA A 84 2.83 -0.95 1.90
C ALA A 84 3.83 -1.55 2.90
N GLN A 85 3.61 -1.41 4.20
CA GLN A 85 4.47 -2.02 5.24
C GLN A 85 4.53 -3.55 5.11
N ASN A 86 3.39 -4.18 4.87
CA ASN A 86 3.33 -5.62 4.67
C ASN A 86 4.00 -6.04 3.36
N TYR A 87 3.78 -5.32 2.27
CA TYR A 87 4.46 -5.58 1.01
C TYR A 87 5.97 -5.36 1.09
N GLN A 88 6.45 -4.35 1.84
CA GLN A 88 7.88 -4.15 2.09
C GLN A 88 8.49 -5.37 2.78
N LYS A 89 7.82 -5.90 3.81
CA LYS A 89 8.29 -7.09 4.51
C LYS A 89 8.29 -8.32 3.61
N ALA A 90 7.25 -8.53 2.81
CA ALA A 90 7.19 -9.60 1.83
C ALA A 90 8.31 -9.46 0.77
N ALA A 91 8.55 -8.25 0.26
CA ALA A 91 9.62 -7.97 -0.70
C ALA A 91 11.01 -8.23 -0.11
N GLU A 92 11.24 -7.84 1.15
CA GLU A 92 12.49 -8.13 1.88
C GLU A 92 12.72 -9.63 2.00
N LEU A 93 11.69 -10.41 2.34
CA LEU A 93 11.80 -11.86 2.45
C LEU A 93 12.06 -12.52 1.10
N TYR A 94 11.39 -12.07 0.03
CA TYR A 94 11.70 -12.55 -1.33
C TYR A 94 13.14 -12.25 -1.74
N SER A 95 13.66 -11.07 -1.42
CA SER A 95 15.04 -10.68 -1.78
C SER A 95 16.11 -11.56 -1.12
N LYS A 96 15.80 -12.20 -0.01
CA LYS A 96 16.68 -13.12 0.72
C LYS A 96 16.61 -14.57 0.20
N LYS A 97 15.61 -14.90 -0.62
CA LYS A 97 15.52 -16.21 -1.26
C LYS A 97 16.50 -16.23 -2.44
N GLY A 98 17.23 -17.32 -2.60
CA GLY A 98 18.18 -17.49 -3.71
C GLY A 98 17.44 -17.58 -5.06
N THR A 99 17.21 -18.79 -5.56
CA THR A 99 16.46 -19.00 -6.80
C THR A 99 14.95 -18.98 -6.53
N LEU A 100 14.22 -18.20 -7.30
CA LEU A 100 12.75 -18.15 -7.26
C LEU A 100 12.17 -18.94 -8.43
N ASP A 101 11.15 -19.73 -8.17
CA ASP A 101 10.33 -20.31 -9.22
C ASP A 101 9.46 -19.25 -9.92
N ASN A 102 8.81 -19.60 -11.02
CA ASN A 102 8.03 -18.68 -11.83
C ASN A 102 6.83 -18.07 -11.06
N VAL A 103 6.22 -18.85 -10.15
CA VAL A 103 5.09 -18.36 -9.35
C VAL A 103 5.58 -17.35 -8.33
N SER A 104 6.65 -17.66 -7.62
CA SER A 104 7.30 -16.76 -6.68
C SER A 104 7.81 -15.47 -7.34
N LYS A 105 8.44 -15.57 -8.52
CA LYS A 105 8.84 -14.39 -9.34
C LYS A 105 7.64 -13.52 -9.67
N ARG A 106 6.53 -14.13 -10.12
CA ARG A 106 5.31 -13.39 -10.45
C ARG A 106 4.73 -12.68 -9.23
N ASN A 107 4.61 -13.35 -8.10
CA ASN A 107 4.08 -12.78 -6.86
C ASN A 107 4.99 -11.65 -6.36
N TYR A 108 6.30 -11.84 -6.37
CA TYR A 108 7.26 -10.81 -6.00
C TYR A 108 7.11 -9.58 -6.90
N ARG A 109 6.96 -9.75 -8.21
CA ARG A 109 6.75 -8.65 -9.15
C ARG A 109 5.47 -7.87 -8.83
N ILE A 110 4.36 -8.54 -8.49
CA ILE A 110 3.10 -7.89 -8.10
C ILE A 110 3.31 -7.03 -6.85
N ILE A 111 3.94 -7.59 -5.82
CA ILE A 111 4.26 -6.88 -4.57
C ILE A 111 5.11 -5.64 -4.84
N VAL A 112 6.15 -5.78 -5.65
CA VAL A 112 7.04 -4.66 -6.01
C VAL A 112 6.30 -3.60 -6.82
N GLY A 113 5.40 -3.99 -7.73
CA GLY A 113 4.54 -3.07 -8.48
C GLY A 113 3.63 -2.23 -7.56
N ASN A 114 3.05 -2.87 -6.54
CA ASN A 114 2.24 -2.17 -5.53
C ASN A 114 3.10 -1.17 -4.73
N LEU A 115 4.35 -1.51 -4.40
CA LEU A 115 5.26 -0.59 -3.72
C LEU A 115 5.66 0.60 -4.60
N VAL A 116 5.88 0.40 -5.91
CA VAL A 116 6.10 1.51 -6.86
C VAL A 116 4.90 2.46 -6.83
N SER A 117 3.68 1.93 -6.91
CA SER A 117 2.45 2.73 -6.88
C SER A 117 2.31 3.50 -5.57
N TYR A 118 2.62 2.88 -4.43
CA TYR A 118 2.59 3.54 -3.12
C TYR A 118 3.58 4.70 -3.03
N TYR A 119 4.84 4.51 -3.44
CA TYR A 119 5.84 5.58 -3.39
C TYR A 119 5.56 6.69 -4.41
N SER A 120 5.01 6.35 -5.58
CA SER A 120 4.54 7.34 -6.54
C SER A 120 3.44 8.22 -5.94
N TYR A 121 2.48 7.62 -5.24
CA TYR A 121 1.45 8.35 -4.50
C TYR A 121 2.06 9.25 -3.40
N LEU A 122 2.97 8.72 -2.58
CA LEU A 122 3.59 9.50 -1.49
C LEU A 122 4.38 10.72 -1.99
N ARG A 123 4.87 10.69 -3.22
CA ARG A 123 5.64 11.78 -3.82
C ARG A 123 4.81 13.04 -4.01
N GLU A 124 3.50 12.91 -4.17
CA GLU A 124 2.60 14.03 -4.41
C GLU A 124 2.62 15.02 -3.22
N GLY A 125 2.84 16.29 -3.52
CA GLY A 125 2.89 17.37 -2.52
C GLY A 125 4.11 17.37 -1.60
N LYS A 126 5.11 16.52 -1.83
CA LYS A 126 6.36 16.48 -1.06
C LYS A 126 7.45 17.34 -1.71
N SER A 127 8.42 17.80 -0.90
CA SER A 127 9.55 18.62 -1.35
C SER A 127 10.80 18.35 -0.52
N GLY A 128 11.93 18.83 -1.00
CA GLY A 128 13.21 18.80 -0.28
C GLY A 128 13.69 17.37 0.03
N ALA A 129 14.26 17.18 1.22
CA ALA A 129 14.88 15.91 1.63
C ALA A 129 13.87 14.74 1.73
N GLU A 130 12.61 15.03 2.08
CA GLU A 130 11.55 14.03 2.13
C GLU A 130 11.23 13.49 0.74
N LEU A 131 11.06 14.37 -0.25
CA LEU A 131 10.86 13.98 -1.65
C LEU A 131 12.02 13.12 -2.15
N ASN A 132 13.26 13.50 -1.88
CA ASN A 132 14.44 12.75 -2.32
C ASN A 132 14.46 11.32 -1.77
N LYS A 133 14.07 11.11 -0.51
CA LYS A 133 13.95 9.77 0.08
C LYS A 133 12.88 8.93 -0.61
N ILE A 134 11.72 9.52 -0.87
CA ILE A 134 10.60 8.84 -1.53
C ILE A 134 10.99 8.45 -2.96
N VAL A 135 11.58 9.37 -3.72
CA VAL A 135 12.04 9.12 -5.09
C VAL A 135 13.11 8.02 -5.14
N ALA A 136 14.03 7.99 -4.17
CA ALA A 136 15.01 6.93 -4.09
C ALA A 136 14.37 5.54 -3.88
N LEU A 137 13.34 5.45 -3.03
CA LEU A 137 12.59 4.21 -2.81
C LEU A 137 11.75 3.81 -4.02
N GLU A 138 11.05 4.76 -4.63
CA GLU A 138 10.31 4.55 -5.88
C GLU A 138 11.24 4.00 -6.97
N THR A 139 12.40 4.63 -7.18
CA THR A 139 13.40 4.21 -8.16
C THR A 139 13.94 2.80 -7.85
N LYS A 140 14.25 2.52 -6.58
CA LYS A 140 14.70 1.19 -6.15
C LYS A 140 13.69 0.10 -6.54
N TYR A 141 12.42 0.31 -6.21
CA TYR A 141 11.38 -0.69 -6.50
C TYR A 141 11.04 -0.76 -7.99
N ASN A 142 11.10 0.35 -8.71
CA ASN A 142 10.91 0.35 -10.17
C ASN A 142 12.01 -0.44 -10.89
N ASN A 143 13.27 -0.24 -10.51
CA ASN A 143 14.39 -1.02 -11.07
C ASN A 143 14.23 -2.52 -10.76
N LEU A 144 13.81 -2.87 -9.56
CA LEU A 144 13.55 -4.25 -9.16
C LEU A 144 12.36 -4.84 -9.96
N TYR A 145 11.30 -4.09 -10.16
CA TYR A 145 10.16 -4.49 -10.99
C TYR A 145 10.60 -4.83 -12.42
N GLU A 146 11.42 -3.98 -13.04
CA GLU A 146 11.94 -4.19 -14.39
C GLU A 146 12.89 -5.41 -14.45
N GLN A 147 13.68 -5.66 -13.39
CA GLN A 147 14.51 -6.88 -13.32
C GLN A 147 13.66 -8.14 -13.25
N LEU A 148 12.57 -8.13 -12.49
CA LEU A 148 11.66 -9.28 -12.33
C LEU A 148 10.80 -9.54 -13.57
N ARG A 149 10.73 -8.61 -14.53
CA ARG A 149 10.06 -8.78 -15.83
C ARG A 149 10.91 -9.54 -16.84
N LYS A 150 12.22 -9.54 -16.67
CA LYS A 150 13.12 -10.26 -17.58
C LYS A 150 12.93 -11.78 -17.41
N PRO A 151 12.98 -12.53 -18.52
CA PRO A 151 12.83 -13.98 -18.50
C PRO A 151 13.92 -14.67 -17.70
#